data_8ab8a92f3b9f779f7ac4eab1aba85278
#
_entry.id   8ab8a92f3b9f779f7ac4eab1aba85278
#
_cell.length_a   1.000
_cell.length_b   1.000
_cell.length_c   1.000
_cell.angle_alpha   90.00
_cell.angle_beta   90.00
_cell.angle_gamma   90.00
#
_symmetry.space_group_name_H-M   'P 1'
#
loop_
_entity.id
_entity.type
_entity.pdbx_description
1 polymer ?
#
loop_
_entity_poly.entity_id
_entity_poly.type
_entity_poly.pdbx_seq_one_letter_code
_entity_poly.pdbx_strand_id
1 'polypeptide(L)'
;MIEILLKEWIEQIKYYIHLIADYSIKESQVGAVLDDVLNVSGKMIRTKILLLSAFLGSNWENNKEKICKLAAMLELTHLASLIHDDIVDDSPYRRGKISIQGKYGKDAAVFAGDFLIARIFYYGTVENLNEAVSILAKTIEDMCIGEIEQDLCRYQEDISEEKYFEIIERKTAALFQAACS
;
A
#
# COMPACT_ATOMS: atom_id res chain seq x y z
N MET A 1 26.80 -6.68 -0.65
CA MET A 1 26.40 -6.79 0.78
C MET A 1 24.98 -6.24 0.98
N ILE A 2 24.69 -4.98 0.67
CA ILE A 2 23.34 -4.38 0.81
C ILE A 2 22.25 -5.13 0.03
N GLU A 3 22.52 -5.56 -1.20
CA GLU A 3 21.55 -6.30 -2.01
C GLU A 3 21.15 -7.65 -1.41
N ILE A 4 22.10 -8.36 -0.78
CA ILE A 4 21.84 -9.64 -0.11
C ILE A 4 20.97 -9.39 1.13
N LEU A 5 21.31 -8.37 1.90
CA LEU A 5 20.56 -7.95 3.08
C LEU A 5 19.12 -7.56 2.70
N LEU A 6 18.94 -6.72 1.69
CA LEU A 6 17.62 -6.33 1.19
C LEU A 6 16.79 -7.52 0.73
N LYS A 7 17.41 -8.51 0.08
CA LYS A 7 16.71 -9.70 -0.39
C LYS A 7 16.16 -10.54 0.77
N GLU A 8 16.96 -10.75 1.82
CA GLU A 8 16.53 -11.48 3.01
C GLU A 8 15.37 -10.77 3.72
N TRP A 9 15.46 -9.45 3.88
CA TRP A 9 14.41 -8.66 4.52
C TRP A 9 13.12 -8.63 3.70
N ILE A 10 13.22 -8.56 2.37
CA ILE A 10 12.06 -8.61 1.48
C ILE A 10 11.29 -9.93 1.63
N GLU A 11 11.96 -11.06 1.78
CA GLU A 11 11.28 -12.34 2.01
C GLU A 11 10.54 -12.35 3.36
N GLN A 12 11.14 -11.77 4.41
CA GLN A 12 10.47 -11.63 5.70
C GLN A 12 9.29 -10.66 5.63
N ILE A 13 9.39 -9.57 4.87
CA ILE A 13 8.29 -8.63 4.65
C ILE A 13 7.13 -9.31 3.91
N LYS A 14 7.40 -10.12 2.90
CA LYS A 14 6.36 -10.93 2.23
C LYS A 14 5.63 -11.85 3.19
N TYR A 15 6.34 -12.48 4.11
CA TYR A 15 5.72 -13.27 5.18
C TYR A 15 4.73 -12.41 5.99
N TYR A 16 5.13 -11.19 6.42
CA TYR A 16 4.23 -10.30 7.15
C TYR A 16 3.07 -9.77 6.32
N ILE A 17 3.25 -9.54 5.01
CA ILE A 17 2.15 -9.19 4.10
C ILE A 17 1.05 -10.26 4.15
N HIS A 18 1.43 -11.54 4.01
CA HIS A 18 0.47 -12.64 4.10
C HIS A 18 -0.12 -12.80 5.50
N LEU A 19 0.67 -12.61 6.55
CA LEU A 19 0.20 -12.68 7.94
C LEU A 19 -0.82 -11.59 8.26
N ILE A 20 -0.55 -10.34 7.87
CA ILE A 20 -1.44 -9.20 8.09
C ILE A 20 -2.76 -9.40 7.33
N ALA A 21 -2.69 -9.82 6.08
CA ALA A 21 -3.84 -10.04 5.24
C ALA A 21 -4.48 -11.43 5.42
N ASP A 22 -4.09 -12.20 6.46
CA ASP A 22 -4.64 -13.53 6.70
C ASP A 22 -6.15 -13.48 7.01
N TYR A 23 -6.87 -14.46 6.49
CA TYR A 23 -8.32 -14.56 6.60
C TYR A 23 -8.74 -16.03 6.81
N SER A 24 -9.87 -16.23 7.50
CA SER A 24 -10.32 -17.54 7.95
C SER A 24 -11.09 -18.37 6.92
N ILE A 25 -11.45 -17.77 5.76
CA ILE A 25 -12.36 -18.37 4.76
C ILE A 25 -11.65 -18.71 3.45
N LYS A 26 -10.47 -19.33 3.54
CA LYS A 26 -9.58 -19.61 2.38
C LYS A 26 -10.22 -20.44 1.27
N GLU A 27 -11.01 -21.44 1.64
CA GLU A 27 -11.71 -22.34 0.69
C GLU A 27 -13.06 -21.77 0.22
N SER A 28 -13.07 -20.51 -0.25
CA SER A 28 -14.30 -19.85 -0.71
C SER A 28 -14.00 -18.94 -1.92
N GLN A 29 -15.07 -18.47 -2.58
CA GLN A 29 -14.92 -17.47 -3.65
C GLN A 29 -14.29 -16.18 -3.13
N VAL A 30 -14.58 -15.77 -1.89
CA VAL A 30 -13.95 -14.62 -1.23
C VAL A 30 -12.45 -14.87 -1.06
N GLY A 31 -12.08 -16.10 -0.63
CA GLY A 31 -10.69 -16.51 -0.54
C GLY A 31 -9.93 -16.36 -1.86
N ALA A 32 -10.54 -16.80 -2.96
CA ALA A 32 -9.93 -16.67 -4.29
C ALA A 32 -9.68 -15.20 -4.70
N VAL A 33 -10.60 -14.27 -4.36
CA VAL A 33 -10.40 -12.83 -4.59
C VAL A 33 -9.20 -12.32 -3.80
N LEU A 34 -9.12 -12.64 -2.51
CA LEU A 34 -8.06 -12.16 -1.62
C LEU A 34 -6.69 -12.78 -1.97
N ASP A 35 -6.66 -14.04 -2.40
CA ASP A 35 -5.43 -14.66 -2.91
C ASP A 35 -4.92 -13.95 -4.17
N ASP A 36 -5.80 -13.63 -5.11
CA ASP A 36 -5.42 -12.88 -6.31
C ASP A 36 -4.90 -11.47 -5.97
N VAL A 37 -5.50 -10.79 -4.99
CA VAL A 37 -5.02 -9.50 -4.47
C VAL A 37 -3.57 -9.60 -4.00
N LEU A 38 -3.25 -10.61 -3.17
CA LEU A 38 -1.92 -10.76 -2.59
C LEU A 38 -0.87 -11.27 -3.61
N ASN A 39 -1.31 -11.89 -4.71
CA ASN A 39 -0.43 -12.35 -5.79
C ASN A 39 0.00 -11.23 -6.76
N VAL A 40 -0.39 -9.98 -6.51
CA VAL A 40 0.09 -8.82 -7.29
C VAL A 40 1.54 -8.53 -6.92
N SER A 41 2.48 -8.95 -7.77
CA SER A 41 3.89 -8.67 -7.58
C SER A 41 4.25 -7.25 -8.01
N GLY A 42 4.93 -6.50 -7.14
CA GLY A 42 5.49 -5.18 -7.40
C GLY A 42 7.02 -5.15 -7.30
N LYS A 43 7.62 -4.01 -7.66
CA LYS A 43 9.06 -3.76 -7.47
C LYS A 43 9.42 -3.46 -6.01
N MET A 44 8.43 -3.31 -5.13
CA MET A 44 8.55 -2.97 -3.71
C MET A 44 9.48 -1.75 -3.48
N ILE A 45 9.30 -0.69 -4.28
CA ILE A 45 10.18 0.50 -4.23
C ILE A 45 10.00 1.23 -2.90
N ARG A 46 8.75 1.41 -2.44
CA ARG A 46 8.44 2.07 -1.17
C ARG A 46 9.03 1.30 0.01
N THR A 47 8.86 -0.01 0.00
CA THR A 47 9.49 -0.94 0.95
C THR A 47 11.01 -0.80 0.98
N LYS A 48 11.66 -0.73 -0.18
CA LYS A 48 13.13 -0.55 -0.27
C LYS A 48 13.58 0.79 0.29
N ILE A 49 12.82 1.86 0.05
CA ILE A 49 13.11 3.19 0.60
C ILE A 49 12.97 3.16 2.13
N LEU A 50 11.89 2.57 2.67
CA LEU A 50 11.73 2.39 4.11
C LEU A 50 12.92 1.64 4.72
N LEU A 51 13.36 0.54 4.11
CA LEU A 51 14.51 -0.22 4.60
C LEU A 51 15.80 0.61 4.56
N LEU A 52 16.03 1.35 3.48
CA LEU A 52 17.21 2.23 3.38
C LEU A 52 17.16 3.33 4.43
N SER A 53 16.02 3.95 4.68
CA SER A 53 15.83 4.94 5.75
C SER A 53 16.10 4.33 7.13
N ALA A 54 15.56 3.14 7.39
CA ALA A 54 15.76 2.42 8.64
C ALA A 54 17.26 2.09 8.86
N PHE A 55 18.00 1.70 7.83
CA PHE A 55 19.43 1.38 7.92
C PHE A 55 20.31 2.60 8.19
N LEU A 56 19.81 3.81 7.97
CA LEU A 56 20.50 5.04 8.38
C LEU A 56 20.31 5.35 9.87
N GLY A 57 19.30 4.76 10.51
CA GLY A 57 19.03 4.90 11.93
C GLY A 57 19.94 4.02 12.80
N SER A 58 20.02 4.36 14.10
CA SER A 58 20.68 3.52 15.09
C SER A 58 19.80 2.30 15.45
N ASN A 59 20.44 1.16 15.78
CA ASN A 59 19.75 -0.06 16.26
C ASN A 59 18.78 -0.76 15.28
N TRP A 60 18.89 -0.56 13.99
CA TRP A 60 18.04 -1.20 13.00
C TRP A 60 18.11 -2.74 13.07
N GLU A 61 19.25 -3.32 13.44
CA GLU A 61 19.43 -4.76 13.60
C GLU A 61 18.53 -5.33 14.72
N ASN A 62 18.43 -4.63 15.85
CA ASN A 62 17.59 -5.02 16.98
C ASN A 62 16.10 -4.79 16.71
N ASN A 63 15.75 -3.96 15.74
CA ASN A 63 14.38 -3.61 15.37
C ASN A 63 13.92 -4.30 14.08
N LYS A 64 14.65 -5.30 13.58
CA LYS A 64 14.38 -5.98 12.30
C LYS A 64 12.90 -6.39 12.15
N GLU A 65 12.37 -7.05 13.16
CA GLU A 65 10.98 -7.52 13.15
C GLU A 65 10.00 -6.36 13.01
N LYS A 66 10.15 -5.32 13.84
CA LYS A 66 9.29 -4.12 13.79
C LYS A 66 9.37 -3.45 12.42
N ILE A 67 10.57 -3.26 11.87
CA ILE A 67 10.79 -2.65 10.55
C ILE A 67 10.11 -3.48 9.44
N CYS A 68 10.22 -4.81 9.49
CA CYS A 68 9.54 -5.67 8.51
C CYS A 68 8.01 -5.60 8.61
N LYS A 69 7.45 -5.50 9.81
CA LYS A 69 6.01 -5.29 10.04
C LYS A 69 5.56 -3.95 9.45
N LEU A 70 6.28 -2.86 9.72
CA LEU A 70 5.99 -1.54 9.18
C LEU A 70 6.05 -1.51 7.65
N ALA A 71 7.08 -2.13 7.07
CA ALA A 71 7.24 -2.24 5.63
C ALA A 71 6.12 -3.06 4.98
N ALA A 72 5.63 -4.11 5.63
CA ALA A 72 4.50 -4.89 5.16
C ALA A 72 3.19 -4.08 5.20
N MET A 73 2.93 -3.32 6.28
CA MET A 73 1.78 -2.43 6.39
C MET A 73 1.80 -1.36 5.28
N LEU A 74 2.97 -0.76 5.02
CA LEU A 74 3.17 0.23 3.95
C LEU A 74 2.88 -0.35 2.56
N GLU A 75 3.37 -1.56 2.27
CA GLU A 75 3.16 -2.20 0.97
C GLU A 75 1.69 -2.61 0.77
N LEU A 76 1.02 -3.09 1.83
CA LEU A 76 -0.42 -3.37 1.80
C LEU A 76 -1.25 -2.10 1.59
N THR A 77 -0.86 -0.97 2.20
CA THR A 77 -1.51 0.33 1.94
C THR A 77 -1.37 0.72 0.47
N HIS A 78 -0.17 0.56 -0.11
CA HIS A 78 0.02 0.79 -1.53
C HIS A 78 -0.82 -0.17 -2.40
N LEU A 79 -0.91 -1.45 -2.02
CA LEU A 79 -1.71 -2.43 -2.75
C LEU A 79 -3.20 -2.07 -2.74
N ALA A 80 -3.72 -1.65 -1.57
CA ALA A 80 -5.10 -1.19 -1.45
C ALA A 80 -5.38 0.03 -2.35
N SER A 81 -4.47 1.03 -2.35
CA SER A 81 -4.61 2.18 -3.25
C SER A 81 -4.64 1.78 -4.72
N LEU A 82 -3.78 0.85 -5.14
CA LEU A 82 -3.75 0.38 -6.53
C LEU A 82 -5.05 -0.32 -6.97
N ILE A 83 -5.72 -1.03 -6.05
CA ILE A 83 -7.00 -1.68 -6.33
C ILE A 83 -8.10 -0.63 -6.52
N HIS A 84 -8.13 0.40 -5.66
CA HIS A 84 -9.09 1.49 -5.78
C HIS A 84 -8.81 2.36 -7.02
N ASP A 85 -7.55 2.65 -7.34
CA ASP A 85 -7.15 3.37 -8.56
C ASP A 85 -7.64 2.65 -9.81
N ASP A 86 -7.52 1.30 -9.87
CA ASP A 86 -8.00 0.53 -11.00
C ASP A 86 -9.51 0.70 -11.22
N ILE A 87 -10.28 0.91 -10.14
CA ILE A 87 -11.73 1.15 -10.22
C ILE A 87 -12.02 2.57 -10.75
N VAL A 88 -11.34 3.57 -10.20
CA VAL A 88 -11.49 4.99 -10.57
C VAL A 88 -11.11 5.20 -12.05
N ASP A 89 -10.02 4.57 -12.48
CA ASP A 89 -9.49 4.67 -13.85
C ASP A 89 -10.21 3.74 -14.84
N ASP A 90 -11.21 2.96 -14.38
CA ASP A 90 -11.91 1.94 -15.17
C ASP A 90 -10.93 0.99 -15.91
N SER A 91 -9.85 0.61 -15.22
CA SER A 91 -8.73 -0.14 -15.79
C SER A 91 -8.92 -1.66 -15.60
N PRO A 92 -9.33 -2.41 -16.65
CA PRO A 92 -9.52 -3.86 -16.53
C PRO A 92 -8.19 -4.64 -16.48
N TYR A 93 -7.07 -3.98 -16.77
CA TYR A 93 -5.73 -4.59 -16.77
C TYR A 93 -4.73 -3.73 -16.00
N ARG A 94 -3.86 -4.39 -15.22
CA ARG A 94 -2.72 -3.76 -14.54
C ARG A 94 -1.44 -4.56 -14.81
N ARG A 95 -0.41 -3.90 -15.35
CA ARG A 95 0.90 -4.52 -15.67
C ARG A 95 0.80 -5.79 -16.51
N GLY A 96 -0.14 -5.81 -17.46
CA GLY A 96 -0.34 -6.96 -18.37
C GLY A 96 -1.15 -8.12 -17.76
N LYS A 97 -1.64 -8.00 -16.55
CA LYS A 97 -2.56 -8.95 -15.91
C LYS A 97 -3.96 -8.33 -15.76
N ILE A 98 -4.99 -9.16 -15.70
CA ILE A 98 -6.35 -8.71 -15.39
C ILE A 98 -6.34 -8.13 -13.97
N SER A 99 -6.90 -6.93 -13.79
CA SER A 99 -7.07 -6.30 -12.47
C SER A 99 -8.16 -7.00 -11.65
N ILE A 100 -8.22 -6.73 -10.34
CA ILE A 100 -9.26 -7.30 -9.47
C ILE A 100 -10.65 -6.91 -9.97
N GLN A 101 -10.86 -5.64 -10.32
CA GLN A 101 -12.13 -5.21 -10.90
C GLN A 101 -12.43 -5.86 -12.26
N GLY A 102 -11.42 -6.07 -13.10
CA GLY A 102 -11.58 -6.72 -14.39
C GLY A 102 -11.98 -8.20 -14.27
N LYS A 103 -11.55 -8.88 -13.20
CA LYS A 103 -11.81 -10.30 -12.97
C LYS A 103 -13.09 -10.55 -12.15
N TYR A 104 -13.34 -9.74 -11.12
CA TYR A 104 -14.37 -9.97 -10.11
C TYR A 104 -15.45 -8.88 -10.04
N GLY A 105 -15.29 -7.80 -10.81
CA GLY A 105 -16.19 -6.65 -10.79
C GLY A 105 -15.77 -5.57 -9.78
N LYS A 106 -16.32 -4.37 -9.97
CA LYS A 106 -15.98 -3.18 -9.18
C LYS A 106 -16.31 -3.35 -7.69
N ASP A 107 -17.48 -3.90 -7.37
CA ASP A 107 -17.91 -4.08 -5.97
C ASP A 107 -16.94 -4.98 -5.20
N ALA A 108 -16.51 -6.10 -5.79
CA ALA A 108 -15.54 -6.99 -5.16
C ALA A 108 -14.18 -6.31 -4.98
N ALA A 109 -13.76 -5.46 -5.93
CA ALA A 109 -12.51 -4.71 -5.84
C ALA A 109 -12.57 -3.64 -4.73
N VAL A 110 -13.68 -2.90 -4.58
CA VAL A 110 -13.87 -1.95 -3.47
C VAL A 110 -13.68 -2.67 -2.13
N PHE A 111 -14.44 -3.75 -1.91
CA PHE A 111 -14.37 -4.49 -0.64
C PHE A 111 -13.02 -5.16 -0.41
N ALA A 112 -12.30 -5.57 -1.46
CA ALA A 112 -10.95 -6.12 -1.32
C ALA A 112 -9.94 -5.06 -0.86
N GLY A 113 -10.00 -3.83 -1.38
CA GLY A 113 -9.18 -2.71 -0.93
C GLY A 113 -9.52 -2.31 0.51
N ASP A 114 -10.79 -2.19 0.85
CA ASP A 114 -11.28 -1.87 2.20
C ASP A 114 -10.87 -2.95 3.22
N PHE A 115 -10.93 -4.23 2.82
CA PHE A 115 -10.45 -5.33 3.65
C PHE A 115 -8.97 -5.16 4.01
N LEU A 116 -8.11 -4.82 3.04
CA LEU A 116 -6.67 -4.59 3.32
C LEU A 116 -6.48 -3.45 4.30
N ILE A 117 -7.17 -2.32 4.11
CA ILE A 117 -7.08 -1.16 5.03
C ILE A 117 -7.51 -1.56 6.44
N ALA A 118 -8.62 -2.27 6.58
CA ALA A 118 -9.10 -2.76 7.86
C ALA A 118 -8.09 -3.70 8.54
N ARG A 119 -7.47 -4.61 7.78
CA ARG A 119 -6.45 -5.53 8.28
C ARG A 119 -5.19 -4.81 8.76
N ILE A 120 -4.73 -3.79 8.02
CA ILE A 120 -3.58 -2.96 8.39
C ILE A 120 -3.82 -2.30 9.76
N PHE A 121 -4.98 -1.66 9.94
CA PHE A 121 -5.31 -0.95 11.19
C PHE A 121 -5.51 -1.92 12.35
N TYR A 122 -6.23 -3.02 12.13
CA TYR A 122 -6.41 -4.06 13.14
C TYR A 122 -5.05 -4.62 13.60
N TYR A 123 -4.20 -5.05 12.65
CA TYR A 123 -2.89 -5.61 12.95
C TYR A 123 -2.00 -4.61 13.69
N GLY A 124 -1.90 -3.38 13.19
CA GLY A 124 -1.08 -2.34 13.80
C GLY A 124 -1.52 -2.02 15.24
N THR A 125 -2.83 -2.04 15.52
CA THR A 125 -3.37 -1.84 16.87
C THR A 125 -3.04 -3.03 17.79
N VAL A 126 -3.23 -4.26 17.33
CA VAL A 126 -2.93 -5.48 18.11
C VAL A 126 -1.43 -5.60 18.43
N GLU A 127 -0.58 -5.22 17.48
CA GLU A 127 0.88 -5.21 17.64
C GLU A 127 1.42 -3.97 18.38
N ASN A 128 0.54 -3.09 18.89
CA ASN A 128 0.91 -1.83 19.55
C ASN A 128 1.74 -0.88 18.68
N LEU A 129 1.54 -0.90 17.36
CA LEU A 129 2.18 -0.02 16.38
C LEU A 129 1.34 1.25 16.13
N ASN A 130 0.79 1.85 17.19
CA ASN A 130 -0.20 2.93 17.11
C ASN A 130 0.31 4.17 16.37
N GLU A 131 1.59 4.51 16.50
CA GLU A 131 2.20 5.61 15.78
C GLU A 131 2.17 5.36 14.27
N ALA A 132 2.55 4.16 13.82
CA ALA A 132 2.50 3.78 12.43
C ALA A 132 1.06 3.75 11.89
N VAL A 133 0.10 3.28 12.68
CA VAL A 133 -1.34 3.33 12.34
C VAL A 133 -1.77 4.78 12.11
N SER A 134 -1.38 5.71 12.97
CA SER A 134 -1.71 7.13 12.85
C SER A 134 -1.09 7.75 11.59
N ILE A 135 0.19 7.45 11.31
CA ILE A 135 0.90 7.92 10.10
C ILE A 135 0.21 7.39 8.85
N LEU A 136 -0.07 6.09 8.79
CA LEU A 136 -0.72 5.48 7.62
C LEU A 136 -2.14 6.00 7.42
N ALA A 137 -2.91 6.20 8.50
CA ALA A 137 -4.25 6.78 8.41
C ALA A 137 -4.22 8.19 7.82
N LYS A 138 -3.28 9.04 8.29
CA LYS A 138 -3.09 10.38 7.73
C LYS A 138 -2.62 10.33 6.27
N THR A 139 -1.74 9.40 5.95
CA THR A 139 -1.25 9.19 4.58
C THR A 139 -2.40 8.80 3.64
N ILE A 140 -3.27 7.88 4.06
CA ILE A 140 -4.45 7.46 3.29
C ILE A 140 -5.41 8.64 3.10
N GLU A 141 -5.65 9.44 4.13
CA GLU A 141 -6.45 10.67 4.04
C GLU A 141 -5.89 11.61 2.96
N ASP A 142 -4.58 11.88 3.01
CA ASP A 142 -3.93 12.78 2.04
C ASP A 142 -3.99 12.20 0.60
N MET A 143 -3.79 10.90 0.44
CA MET A 143 -3.92 10.23 -0.85
C MET A 143 -5.34 10.35 -1.41
N CYS A 144 -6.37 10.13 -0.59
CA CYS A 144 -7.77 10.28 -1.00
C CYS A 144 -8.09 11.72 -1.42
N ILE A 145 -7.60 12.71 -0.67
CA ILE A 145 -7.75 14.13 -1.04
C ILE A 145 -7.08 14.39 -2.38
N GLY A 146 -5.85 13.89 -2.60
CA GLY A 146 -5.13 14.05 -3.86
C GLY A 146 -5.85 13.44 -5.06
N GLU A 147 -6.48 12.27 -4.89
CA GLU A 147 -7.30 11.64 -5.92
C GLU A 147 -8.55 12.45 -6.25
N ILE A 148 -9.28 12.94 -5.23
CA ILE A 148 -10.46 13.79 -5.40
C ILE A 148 -10.07 15.09 -6.11
N GLU A 149 -8.98 15.74 -5.69
CA GLU A 149 -8.48 16.95 -6.32
C GLU A 149 -8.09 16.73 -7.78
N GLN A 150 -7.41 15.62 -8.08
CA GLN A 150 -7.07 15.26 -9.45
C GLN A 150 -8.32 15.08 -10.33
N ASP A 151 -9.35 14.39 -9.81
CA ASP A 151 -10.58 14.15 -10.55
C ASP A 151 -11.35 15.46 -10.80
N LEU A 152 -11.43 16.34 -9.80
CA LEU A 152 -12.04 17.68 -9.94
C LEU A 152 -11.29 18.58 -10.94
N CYS A 153 -9.98 18.39 -11.09
CA CYS A 153 -9.17 19.11 -12.06
C CYS A 153 -9.13 18.44 -13.44
N ARG A 154 -9.70 17.25 -13.59
CA ARG A 154 -9.78 16.55 -14.88
C ARG A 154 -10.53 17.42 -15.88
N TYR A 155 -9.92 17.69 -17.03
CA TYR A 155 -10.45 18.57 -18.08
C TYR A 155 -10.40 20.09 -17.81
N GLN A 156 -9.72 20.55 -16.75
CA GLN A 156 -9.43 21.98 -16.59
C GLN A 156 -8.16 22.33 -17.37
N GLU A 157 -8.26 23.34 -18.25
CA GLU A 157 -7.13 23.76 -19.10
C GLU A 157 -6.14 24.67 -18.35
N ASP A 158 -6.59 25.34 -17.28
CA ASP A 158 -5.84 26.38 -16.56
C ASP A 158 -5.39 25.94 -15.15
N ILE A 159 -4.92 24.68 -15.00
CA ILE A 159 -4.34 24.22 -13.72
C ILE A 159 -2.98 24.90 -13.53
N SER A 160 -2.79 25.58 -12.37
CA SER A 160 -1.48 26.15 -12.03
C SER A 160 -0.46 25.05 -11.70
N GLU A 161 0.82 25.37 -11.89
CA GLU A 161 1.92 24.46 -11.55
C GLU A 161 1.91 24.12 -10.06
N GLU A 162 1.61 25.09 -9.18
CA GLU A 162 1.48 24.88 -7.75
C GLU A 162 0.39 23.86 -7.44
N LYS A 163 -0.78 23.96 -8.07
CA LYS A 163 -1.89 23.02 -7.87
C LYS A 163 -1.53 21.61 -8.35
N TYR A 164 -0.81 21.52 -9.47
CA TYR A 164 -0.29 20.24 -9.95
C TYR A 164 0.66 19.58 -8.92
N PHE A 165 1.59 20.38 -8.36
CA PHE A 165 2.50 19.85 -7.33
C PHE A 165 1.78 19.45 -6.04
N GLU A 166 0.77 20.19 -5.58
CA GLU A 166 -0.05 19.80 -4.43
C GLU A 166 -0.72 18.43 -4.65
N ILE A 167 -1.30 18.22 -5.83
CA ILE A 167 -1.97 16.96 -6.16
C ILE A 167 -0.99 15.79 -6.15
N ILE A 168 0.16 15.89 -6.83
CA ILE A 168 1.13 14.78 -6.87
C ILE A 168 1.82 14.54 -5.52
N GLU A 169 1.98 15.58 -4.70
CA GLU A 169 2.49 15.45 -3.34
C GLU A 169 1.54 14.58 -2.52
N ARG A 170 0.26 14.90 -2.49
CA ARG A 170 -0.75 14.13 -1.77
C ARG A 170 -0.95 12.73 -2.35
N LYS A 171 -1.21 12.63 -3.66
CA LYS A 171 -1.51 11.36 -4.33
C LYS A 171 -0.34 10.38 -4.28
N THR A 172 0.88 10.86 -4.48
CA THR A 172 2.04 10.00 -4.73
C THR A 172 3.12 10.12 -3.68
N ALA A 173 3.54 11.35 -3.32
CA ALA A 173 4.68 11.56 -2.43
C ALA A 173 4.33 11.23 -0.97
N ALA A 174 3.10 11.39 -0.53
CA ALA A 174 2.68 11.13 0.86
C ALA A 174 3.07 9.72 1.34
N LEU A 175 2.87 8.68 0.51
CA LEU A 175 3.24 7.32 0.87
C LEU A 175 4.77 7.08 0.88
N PHE A 176 5.54 7.82 0.07
CA PHE A 176 7.01 7.83 0.16
C PHE A 176 7.50 8.56 1.42
N GLN A 177 6.82 9.64 1.79
CA GLN A 177 7.11 10.37 3.02
C GLN A 177 6.87 9.48 4.24
N ALA A 178 5.73 8.76 4.28
CA ALA A 178 5.47 7.76 5.30
C ALA A 178 6.53 6.64 5.36
N ALA A 179 7.13 6.27 4.23
CA ALA A 179 8.22 5.29 4.19
C ALA A 179 9.52 5.79 4.84
N CYS A 180 9.70 7.11 4.98
CA CYS A 180 10.91 7.73 5.52
C CYS A 180 10.71 8.27 6.97
N SER A 181 9.50 8.27 7.49
CA SER A 181 9.18 8.72 8.86
C SER A 181 9.31 7.59 9.86
#